data_3313fcc39af68208f956f6e92f30876b
#
_entry.id   3313fcc39af68208f956f6e92f30876b
#
_cell.length_a   1.000
_cell.length_b   1.000
_cell.length_c   1.000
_cell.angle_alpha   90.00
_cell.angle_beta   90.00
_cell.angle_gamma   90.00
#
_symmetry.space_group_name_H-M   'P 1'
#
loop_
_entity.id
_entity.type
_entity.pdbx_description
1 polymer ?
#
loop_
_entity_poly.entity_id
_entity_poly.type
_entity_poly.pdbx_seq_one_letter_code
_entity_poly.pdbx_strand_id
1 'polypeptide(L)'
;AKHVAVGDLQFADDAERDVARQFFRGLPYVEVVESASYPPCIGMSGMMILNESGKSIFSSRYCVETEGYPQMMGMALKEGRMARERNEAVVNETFARIMRWGDEILGRVVHNSHTSLGDLKVVGVLKDFHTASFYVPQQPLIVRCGKFGNSIHIRLKEPFVENLSKLNSQASEAFPGKTVDFYPLEQEMQEAYSIVRVFRDATILAAVVMLFVMLMGLIG
;
A
#
# COMPACT_ATOMS: atom_id res chain seq x y z
N ALA A 1 -7.60 -1.42 -8.20
CA ALA A 1 -7.36 -2.80 -8.65
C ALA A 1 -8.66 -3.57 -8.50
N LYS A 2 -9.09 -4.27 -9.55
CA LYS A 2 -10.30 -5.11 -9.50
C LYS A 2 -9.90 -6.56 -9.27
N HIS A 3 -10.76 -7.31 -8.58
CA HIS A 3 -10.65 -8.76 -8.36
C HIS A 3 -9.36 -9.17 -7.64
N VAL A 4 -8.91 -8.35 -6.69
CA VAL A 4 -7.76 -8.64 -5.84
C VAL A 4 -8.25 -9.13 -4.49
N ALA A 5 -7.80 -10.31 -4.09
CA ALA A 5 -7.93 -10.87 -2.76
C ALA A 5 -6.67 -10.56 -1.95
N VAL A 6 -6.83 -10.22 -0.68
CA VAL A 6 -5.74 -9.96 0.26
C VAL A 6 -5.83 -10.94 1.41
N GLY A 7 -4.70 -11.44 1.84
CA GLY A 7 -4.60 -12.29 3.03
C GLY A 7 -3.22 -12.20 3.65
N ASP A 8 -3.16 -12.39 4.95
CA ASP A 8 -1.92 -12.43 5.71
C ASP A 8 -1.60 -13.87 6.12
N LEU A 9 -0.43 -14.35 5.69
CA LEU A 9 0.10 -15.64 6.11
C LEU A 9 1.40 -15.44 6.86
N GLN A 10 1.47 -16.03 8.06
CA GLN A 10 2.71 -16.06 8.82
C GLN A 10 3.58 -17.22 8.33
N PHE A 11 4.77 -16.89 7.85
CA PHE A 11 5.74 -17.87 7.36
C PHE A 11 6.88 -18.04 8.36
N ALA A 12 7.34 -19.28 8.54
CA ALA A 12 8.47 -19.58 9.41
C ALA A 12 9.80 -19.08 8.82
N ASP A 13 9.93 -19.19 7.49
CA ASP A 13 11.14 -18.80 6.77
C ASP A 13 10.86 -18.44 5.30
N ASP A 14 11.93 -18.09 4.57
CA ASP A 14 11.87 -17.73 3.15
C ASP A 14 11.49 -18.92 2.26
N ALA A 15 11.85 -20.15 2.63
CA ALA A 15 11.53 -21.33 1.85
C ALA A 15 10.03 -21.62 1.88
N GLU A 16 9.41 -21.50 3.04
CA GLU A 16 7.96 -21.66 3.18
C GLU A 16 7.20 -20.58 2.37
N ARG A 17 7.69 -19.32 2.36
CA ARG A 17 7.13 -18.26 1.52
C ARG A 17 7.19 -18.58 0.04
N ASP A 18 8.32 -19.12 -0.42
CA ASP A 18 8.49 -19.47 -1.83
C ASP A 18 7.58 -20.63 -2.22
N VAL A 19 7.39 -21.61 -1.35
CA VAL A 19 6.43 -22.72 -1.54
C VAL A 19 5.00 -22.15 -1.64
N ALA A 20 4.60 -21.29 -0.73
CA ALA A 20 3.27 -20.68 -0.76
C ALA A 20 3.04 -19.86 -2.05
N ARG A 21 4.05 -19.07 -2.46
CA ARG A 21 3.99 -18.31 -3.70
C ARG A 21 3.82 -19.20 -4.92
N GLN A 22 4.56 -20.31 -4.99
CA GLN A 22 4.44 -21.28 -6.08
C GLN A 22 3.09 -21.98 -6.08
N PHE A 23 2.61 -22.36 -4.90
CA PHE A 23 1.28 -22.96 -4.73
C PHE A 23 0.20 -22.03 -5.31
N PHE A 24 0.12 -20.77 -4.86
CA PHE A 24 -0.90 -19.84 -5.36
C PHE A 24 -0.77 -19.56 -6.85
N ARG A 25 0.44 -19.43 -7.38
CA ARG A 25 0.67 -19.23 -8.82
C ARG A 25 0.28 -20.43 -9.67
N GLY A 26 0.27 -21.62 -9.09
CA GLY A 26 -0.14 -22.85 -9.76
C GLY A 26 -1.65 -23.02 -9.89
N LEU A 27 -2.45 -22.22 -9.22
CA LEU A 27 -3.92 -22.35 -9.24
C LEU A 27 -4.48 -21.80 -10.56
N PRO A 28 -5.37 -22.54 -11.26
CA PRO A 28 -5.79 -22.18 -12.63
C PRO A 28 -6.64 -20.91 -12.71
N TYR A 29 -7.24 -20.50 -11.62
CA TYR A 29 -8.06 -19.28 -11.52
C TYR A 29 -7.30 -18.06 -10.96
N VAL A 30 -6.01 -18.22 -10.68
CA VAL A 30 -5.12 -17.13 -10.27
C VAL A 30 -4.45 -16.52 -11.50
N GLU A 31 -4.44 -15.20 -11.57
CA GLU A 31 -3.75 -14.46 -12.64
C GLU A 31 -2.36 -13.98 -12.19
N VAL A 32 -2.33 -13.35 -11.00
CA VAL A 32 -1.11 -12.73 -10.46
C VAL A 32 -1.05 -12.94 -8.96
N VAL A 33 0.14 -13.23 -8.44
CA VAL A 33 0.44 -13.31 -7.01
C VAL A 33 1.59 -12.38 -6.71
N GLU A 34 1.33 -11.36 -5.92
CA GLU A 34 2.30 -10.38 -5.46
C GLU A 34 2.18 -10.16 -3.97
N SER A 35 3.11 -9.41 -3.40
CA SER A 35 3.12 -9.14 -1.96
C SER A 35 3.61 -7.73 -1.69
N ALA A 36 3.09 -7.15 -0.62
CA ALA A 36 3.51 -5.87 -0.11
C ALA A 36 3.64 -5.92 1.42
N SER A 37 4.38 -4.97 1.99
CA SER A 37 4.41 -4.82 3.45
C SER A 37 3.08 -4.33 4.01
N TYR A 38 2.34 -3.57 3.22
CA TYR A 38 1.00 -3.07 3.54
C TYR A 38 0.18 -2.89 2.27
N PRO A 39 -1.15 -3.07 2.33
CA PRO A 39 -2.03 -2.70 1.24
C PRO A 39 -1.91 -1.20 0.92
N PRO A 40 -2.11 -0.78 -0.35
CA PRO A 40 -2.17 0.63 -0.68
C PRO A 40 -3.25 1.29 0.15
N CYS A 41 -3.00 2.49 0.63
CA CYS A 41 -3.92 3.29 1.44
C CYS A 41 -4.07 2.87 2.92
N ILE A 42 -3.46 1.77 3.36
CA ILE A 42 -3.61 1.29 4.74
C ILE A 42 -2.23 1.01 5.34
N GLY A 43 -1.96 1.64 6.49
CA GLY A 43 -0.84 1.23 7.35
C GLY A 43 0.58 1.50 6.84
N MET A 44 0.76 2.25 5.74
CA MET A 44 2.11 2.54 5.25
C MET A 44 2.98 3.18 6.33
N SER A 45 4.19 2.68 6.48
CA SER A 45 5.20 3.24 7.40
C SER A 45 5.62 4.64 6.97
N GLY A 46 6.07 5.43 7.93
CA GLY A 46 6.73 6.72 7.69
C GLY A 46 8.25 6.55 7.61
N MET A 47 8.89 7.27 6.71
CA MET A 47 10.34 7.36 6.62
C MET A 47 10.75 8.83 6.60
N MET A 48 11.62 9.22 7.54
CA MET A 48 12.15 10.58 7.57
C MET A 48 13.22 10.73 6.50
N ILE A 49 13.08 11.73 5.65
CA ILE A 49 14.03 12.06 4.60
C ILE A 49 15.02 13.11 5.15
N LEU A 50 16.28 12.87 4.88
CA LEU A 50 17.39 13.68 5.38
C LEU A 50 18.07 14.44 4.22
N ASN A 51 18.67 15.57 4.53
CA ASN A 51 19.58 16.23 3.62
C ASN A 51 21.02 15.64 3.76
N GLU A 52 21.95 16.09 2.94
CA GLU A 52 23.36 15.64 2.95
C GLU A 52 24.06 15.85 4.31
N SER A 53 23.61 16.80 5.13
CA SER A 53 24.11 17.04 6.48
C SER A 53 23.41 16.22 7.56
N GLY A 54 22.53 15.29 7.19
CA GLY A 54 21.80 14.41 8.11
C GLY A 54 20.60 15.08 8.82
N LYS A 55 20.22 16.30 8.44
CA LYS A 55 19.07 17.00 9.01
C LYS A 55 17.79 16.57 8.32
N SER A 56 16.73 16.34 9.10
CA SER A 56 15.40 15.99 8.61
C SER A 56 14.79 17.10 7.73
N ILE A 57 14.28 16.72 6.56
CA ILE A 57 13.58 17.61 5.62
C ILE A 57 12.08 17.43 5.73
N PHE A 58 11.57 16.21 5.53
CA PHE A 58 10.16 15.85 5.62
C PHE A 58 9.98 14.35 5.86
N SER A 59 8.76 13.92 6.19
CA SER A 59 8.40 12.51 6.28
C SER A 59 7.75 12.05 4.99
N SER A 60 8.22 10.94 4.44
CA SER A 60 7.64 10.25 3.29
C SER A 60 6.91 8.99 3.73
N ARG A 61 5.87 8.61 3.02
CA ARG A 61 5.34 7.25 3.09
C ARG A 61 6.35 6.27 2.51
N TYR A 62 6.36 5.06 3.05
CA TYR A 62 7.33 4.03 2.71
C TYR A 62 6.67 2.66 2.68
N CYS A 63 6.91 1.91 1.62
CA CYS A 63 6.50 0.52 1.51
C CYS A 63 7.57 -0.34 0.84
N VAL A 64 7.52 -1.62 1.11
CA VAL A 64 8.32 -2.64 0.46
C VAL A 64 7.37 -3.58 -0.25
N GLU A 65 7.58 -3.79 -1.54
CA GLU A 65 6.67 -4.51 -2.41
C GLU A 65 7.48 -5.44 -3.33
N THR A 66 6.84 -6.49 -3.83
CA THR A 66 7.40 -7.27 -4.93
C THR A 66 7.36 -6.47 -6.24
N GLU A 67 8.25 -6.78 -7.18
CA GLU A 67 8.47 -5.98 -8.41
C GLU A 67 7.17 -5.79 -9.23
N GLY A 68 6.32 -6.79 -9.28
CA GLY A 68 5.06 -6.75 -10.05
C GLY A 68 3.88 -6.10 -9.32
N TYR A 69 4.01 -5.85 -8.01
CA TYR A 69 2.92 -5.33 -7.20
C TYR A 69 2.36 -3.98 -7.68
N PRO A 70 3.18 -2.96 -8.00
CA PRO A 70 2.67 -1.69 -8.49
C PRO A 70 1.87 -1.84 -9.78
N GLN A 71 2.32 -2.69 -10.70
CA GLN A 71 1.60 -2.96 -11.94
C GLN A 71 0.26 -3.66 -11.66
N MET A 72 0.25 -4.65 -10.76
CA MET A 72 -0.98 -5.32 -10.33
C MET A 72 -1.97 -4.32 -9.73
N MET A 73 -1.50 -3.36 -8.97
CA MET A 73 -2.33 -2.34 -8.33
C MET A 73 -2.74 -1.19 -9.26
N GLY A 74 -2.23 -1.16 -10.50
CA GLY A 74 -2.50 -0.12 -11.47
C GLY A 74 -1.72 1.17 -11.23
N MET A 75 -0.63 1.11 -10.47
CA MET A 75 0.29 2.22 -10.29
C MET A 75 1.11 2.39 -11.56
N ALA A 76 0.97 3.54 -12.22
CA ALA A 76 1.63 3.80 -13.48
C ALA A 76 3.04 4.35 -13.26
N LEU A 77 4.03 3.71 -13.88
CA LEU A 77 5.38 4.24 -13.99
C LEU A 77 5.36 5.44 -14.96
N LYS A 78 5.93 6.56 -14.52
CA LYS A 78 6.10 7.75 -15.36
C LYS A 78 7.43 7.72 -16.09
N GLU A 79 8.48 7.32 -15.39
CA GLU A 79 9.86 7.35 -15.88
C GLU A 79 10.69 6.26 -15.20
N GLY A 80 11.71 5.76 -15.89
CA GLY A 80 12.66 4.78 -15.35
C GLY A 80 12.10 3.37 -15.29
N ARG A 81 12.39 2.66 -14.22
CA ARG A 81 11.97 1.27 -13.96
C ARG A 81 11.62 1.01 -12.50
N MET A 82 11.01 -0.12 -12.21
CA MET A 82 10.82 -0.57 -10.83
C MET A 82 12.17 -0.94 -10.17
N ALA A 83 12.23 -0.77 -8.85
CA ALA A 83 13.38 -1.17 -8.05
C ALA A 83 13.53 -2.69 -8.07
N ARG A 84 14.78 -3.17 -8.19
CA ARG A 84 15.14 -4.60 -8.17
C ARG A 84 16.14 -4.90 -7.07
N GLU A 85 16.99 -3.93 -6.78
CA GLU A 85 18.04 -4.08 -5.79
C GLU A 85 17.64 -3.44 -4.45
N ARG A 86 18.26 -3.90 -3.38
CA ARG A 86 17.94 -3.46 -2.01
C ARG A 86 18.20 -1.97 -1.76
N ASN A 87 19.17 -1.39 -2.46
CA ASN A 87 19.54 0.02 -2.38
C ASN A 87 18.86 0.89 -3.44
N GLU A 88 17.90 0.35 -4.18
CA GLU A 88 17.11 1.10 -5.14
C GLU A 88 15.76 1.49 -4.57
N ALA A 89 15.24 2.62 -5.06
CA ALA A 89 13.92 3.11 -4.74
C ALA A 89 13.22 3.69 -5.96
N VAL A 90 11.91 3.59 -5.94
CA VAL A 90 11.02 4.31 -6.84
C VAL A 90 10.25 5.34 -6.00
N VAL A 91 10.16 6.55 -6.49
CA VAL A 91 9.45 7.65 -5.81
C VAL A 91 8.23 8.08 -6.62
N ASN A 92 7.26 8.74 -5.98
CA ASN A 92 6.18 9.35 -6.73
C ASN A 92 6.49 10.81 -7.13
N GLU A 93 5.68 11.37 -8.03
CA GLU A 93 5.83 12.76 -8.51
C GLU A 93 5.80 13.78 -7.36
N THR A 94 4.96 13.55 -6.36
CA THR A 94 4.88 14.41 -5.17
C THR A 94 6.19 14.42 -4.40
N PHE A 95 6.86 13.27 -4.22
CA PHE A 95 8.18 13.19 -3.60
C PHE A 95 9.21 14.03 -4.37
N ALA A 96 9.32 13.82 -5.68
CA ALA A 96 10.25 14.54 -6.54
C ALA A 96 10.03 16.06 -6.52
N ARG A 97 8.76 16.50 -6.48
CA ARG A 97 8.38 17.90 -6.38
C ARG A 97 8.81 18.53 -5.05
N ILE A 98 8.64 17.82 -3.92
CA ILE A 98 9.07 18.31 -2.59
C ILE A 98 10.59 18.43 -2.55
N MET A 99 11.31 17.47 -3.14
CA MET A 99 12.77 17.50 -3.24
C MET A 99 13.30 18.56 -4.24
N ARG A 100 12.41 19.18 -5.03
CA ARG A 100 12.76 20.20 -6.05
C ARG A 100 13.79 19.69 -7.07
N TRP A 101 13.70 18.43 -7.48
CA TRP A 101 14.65 17.81 -8.38
C TRP A 101 14.49 18.19 -9.86
N GLY A 102 13.39 18.89 -10.21
CA GLY A 102 13.09 19.24 -11.61
C GLY A 102 12.90 17.98 -12.46
N ASP A 103 13.51 17.97 -13.64
CA ASP A 103 13.41 16.86 -14.59
C ASP A 103 14.50 15.79 -14.40
N GLU A 104 15.51 16.06 -13.58
CA GLU A 104 16.61 15.11 -13.32
C GLU A 104 16.37 14.34 -12.02
N ILE A 105 15.48 13.36 -12.05
CA ILE A 105 15.09 12.59 -10.87
C ILE A 105 15.86 11.27 -10.78
N LEU A 106 16.03 10.59 -11.92
CA LEU A 106 16.70 9.29 -11.96
C LEU A 106 18.17 9.42 -11.58
N GLY A 107 18.65 8.46 -10.77
CA GLY A 107 20.01 8.42 -10.27
C GLY A 107 20.27 9.27 -9.03
N ARG A 108 19.33 10.13 -8.61
CA ARG A 108 19.41 10.88 -7.35
C ARG A 108 19.46 9.93 -6.16
N VAL A 109 20.07 10.40 -5.10
CA VAL A 109 20.22 9.66 -3.85
C VAL A 109 19.27 10.21 -2.80
N VAL A 110 18.57 9.34 -2.12
CA VAL A 110 17.69 9.64 -0.98
C VAL A 110 18.38 9.21 0.29
N HIS A 111 18.75 10.18 1.12
CA HIS A 111 19.21 9.94 2.49
C HIS A 111 18.00 9.81 3.40
N ASN A 112 18.03 8.83 4.31
CA ASN A 112 16.88 8.53 5.15
C ASN A 112 17.29 8.13 6.58
N SER A 113 16.31 8.14 7.49
CA SER A 113 16.53 7.84 8.91
C SER A 113 16.68 6.35 9.24
N HIS A 114 16.42 5.46 8.30
CA HIS A 114 16.58 4.01 8.49
C HIS A 114 18.03 3.59 8.23
N THR A 115 18.88 3.68 9.23
CA THR A 115 20.32 3.39 9.12
C THR A 115 20.64 2.00 8.56
N SER A 116 19.76 1.01 8.78
CA SER A 116 19.92 -0.35 8.24
C SER A 116 19.68 -0.46 6.73
N LEU A 117 19.06 0.55 6.11
CA LEU A 117 18.80 0.58 4.67
C LEU A 117 19.92 1.25 3.89
N GLY A 118 20.63 2.19 4.52
CA GLY A 118 21.57 3.08 3.84
C GLY A 118 20.86 4.03 2.86
N ASP A 119 21.66 4.64 2.02
CA ASP A 119 21.19 5.54 0.97
C ASP A 119 20.48 4.78 -0.13
N LEU A 120 19.42 5.37 -0.68
CA LEU A 120 18.60 4.77 -1.72
C LEU A 120 18.79 5.51 -3.03
N LYS A 121 19.15 4.79 -4.10
CA LYS A 121 19.25 5.34 -5.45
C LYS A 121 17.89 5.31 -6.14
N VAL A 122 17.42 6.45 -6.63
CA VAL A 122 16.18 6.55 -7.37
C VAL A 122 16.35 5.99 -8.78
N VAL A 123 15.56 4.97 -9.11
CA VAL A 123 15.60 4.27 -10.41
C VAL A 123 14.31 4.40 -11.20
N GLY A 124 13.27 4.96 -10.61
CA GLY A 124 11.99 5.19 -11.28
C GLY A 124 11.12 6.20 -10.57
N VAL A 125 10.15 6.70 -11.31
CA VAL A 125 9.14 7.66 -10.84
C VAL A 125 7.77 7.11 -11.15
N LEU A 126 6.92 6.97 -10.15
CA LEU A 126 5.50 6.65 -10.30
C LEU A 126 4.69 7.93 -10.49
N LYS A 127 3.67 7.86 -11.33
CA LYS A 127 2.64 8.90 -11.34
C LYS A 127 1.97 8.95 -9.97
N ASP A 128 1.56 10.13 -9.55
CA ASP A 128 0.79 10.26 -8.33
C ASP A 128 -0.50 9.45 -8.42
N PHE A 129 -0.79 8.69 -7.38
CA PHE A 129 -2.02 7.92 -7.22
C PHE A 129 -2.55 8.09 -5.80
N HIS A 130 -3.83 7.93 -5.62
CA HIS A 130 -4.44 8.10 -4.31
C HIS A 130 -4.05 6.92 -3.39
N THR A 131 -3.15 7.21 -2.42
CA THR A 131 -2.74 6.28 -1.36
C THR A 131 -3.62 6.36 -0.12
N ALA A 132 -4.59 7.29 -0.13
CA ALA A 132 -5.52 7.53 0.98
C ALA A 132 -6.84 8.06 0.41
N SER A 133 -7.77 8.46 1.29
CA SER A 133 -9.01 9.12 0.89
C SER A 133 -8.74 10.30 -0.06
N PHE A 134 -9.65 10.55 -1.01
CA PHE A 134 -9.62 11.73 -1.89
C PHE A 134 -9.56 13.07 -1.15
N TYR A 135 -9.88 13.08 0.14
CA TYR A 135 -9.76 14.25 1.01
C TYR A 135 -8.36 14.46 1.59
N VAL A 136 -7.45 13.49 1.43
CA VAL A 136 -6.06 13.62 1.90
C VAL A 136 -5.19 14.06 0.73
N PRO A 137 -4.41 15.14 0.89
CA PRO A 137 -3.45 15.55 -0.16
C PRO A 137 -2.51 14.43 -0.53
N GLN A 138 -2.06 14.43 -1.77
CA GLN A 138 -1.05 13.49 -2.24
C GLN A 138 0.18 13.55 -1.33
N GLN A 139 0.59 12.38 -0.84
CA GLN A 139 1.73 12.26 0.06
C GLN A 139 2.96 11.78 -0.71
N PRO A 140 4.16 12.25 -0.31
CA PRO A 140 5.39 11.71 -0.85
C PRO A 140 5.50 10.23 -0.51
N LEU A 141 5.90 9.42 -1.49
CA LEU A 141 5.98 7.98 -1.39
C LEU A 141 7.32 7.46 -1.90
N ILE A 142 7.88 6.51 -1.16
CA ILE A 142 9.01 5.68 -1.55
C ILE A 142 8.57 4.23 -1.60
N VAL A 143 8.79 3.60 -2.74
CA VAL A 143 8.57 2.17 -2.96
C VAL A 143 9.91 1.48 -3.15
N ARG A 144 10.14 0.42 -2.42
CA ARG A 144 11.31 -0.45 -2.58
C ARG A 144 10.89 -1.83 -3.02
N CYS A 145 11.79 -2.50 -3.72
CA CYS A 145 11.63 -3.93 -3.98
C CYS A 145 12.11 -4.74 -2.77
N GLY A 146 11.32 -5.71 -2.39
CA GLY A 146 11.62 -6.66 -1.32
C GLY A 146 11.27 -8.08 -1.69
N LYS A 147 11.60 -8.98 -0.79
CA LYS A 147 11.16 -10.36 -0.89
C LYS A 147 9.64 -10.44 -0.69
N PHE A 148 9.05 -11.54 -1.15
CA PHE A 148 7.66 -11.87 -0.90
C PHE A 148 7.35 -11.80 0.60
N GLY A 149 6.40 -10.96 0.98
CA GLY A 149 6.05 -10.68 2.38
C GLY A 149 4.86 -11.50 2.86
N ASN A 150 4.43 -11.24 4.09
CA ASN A 150 3.30 -11.94 4.71
C ASN A 150 1.94 -11.46 4.18
N SER A 151 1.83 -10.20 3.78
CA SER A 151 0.61 -9.70 3.14
C SER A 151 0.63 -10.06 1.66
N ILE A 152 -0.20 -11.02 1.30
CA ILE A 152 -0.28 -11.61 -0.03
C ILE A 152 -1.49 -11.04 -0.75
N HIS A 153 -1.25 -10.60 -1.97
CA HIS A 153 -2.27 -10.05 -2.84
C HIS A 153 -2.39 -10.93 -4.08
N ILE A 154 -3.59 -11.43 -4.34
CA ILE A 154 -3.85 -12.39 -5.40
C ILE A 154 -4.94 -11.82 -6.32
N ARG A 155 -4.60 -11.60 -7.59
CA ARG A 155 -5.61 -11.30 -8.60
C ARG A 155 -6.24 -12.58 -9.09
N LEU A 156 -7.57 -12.67 -8.98
CA LEU A 156 -8.37 -13.80 -9.38
C LEU A 156 -9.09 -13.52 -10.70
N LYS A 157 -9.26 -14.56 -11.51
CA LYS A 157 -10.16 -14.57 -12.68
C LYS A 157 -11.59 -14.51 -12.24
N GLU A 158 -12.48 -14.16 -13.17
CA GLU A 158 -13.93 -14.29 -12.97
C GLU A 158 -14.38 -15.78 -13.01
N PRO A 159 -15.38 -16.16 -12.24
CA PRO A 159 -16.17 -15.36 -11.28
C PRO A 159 -15.43 -15.20 -9.93
N PHE A 160 -15.23 -13.94 -9.51
CA PHE A 160 -14.39 -13.60 -8.37
C PHE A 160 -14.82 -14.26 -7.05
N VAL A 161 -16.10 -14.18 -6.68
CA VAL A 161 -16.61 -14.67 -5.39
C VAL A 161 -16.44 -16.19 -5.27
N GLU A 162 -16.70 -16.92 -6.35
CA GLU A 162 -16.53 -18.39 -6.38
C GLU A 162 -15.05 -18.76 -6.25
N ASN A 163 -14.18 -18.08 -7.00
CA ASN A 163 -12.74 -18.31 -6.97
C ASN A 163 -12.09 -17.90 -5.65
N LEU A 164 -12.61 -16.88 -4.98
CA LEU A 164 -12.19 -16.51 -3.62
C LEU A 164 -12.55 -17.60 -2.61
N SER A 165 -13.74 -18.18 -2.70
CA SER A 165 -14.14 -19.30 -1.84
C SER A 165 -13.25 -20.53 -2.05
N LYS A 166 -12.96 -20.87 -3.32
CA LYS A 166 -12.02 -21.96 -3.66
C LYS A 166 -10.60 -21.69 -3.13
N LEU A 167 -10.14 -20.44 -3.27
CA LEU A 167 -8.82 -20.02 -2.76
C LEU A 167 -8.71 -20.26 -1.25
N ASN A 168 -9.70 -19.83 -0.48
CA ASN A 168 -9.71 -20.01 0.97
C ASN A 168 -9.72 -21.50 1.38
N SER A 169 -10.56 -22.31 0.72
CA SER A 169 -10.59 -23.76 0.98
C SER A 169 -9.26 -24.42 0.69
N GLN A 170 -8.69 -24.21 -0.50
CA GLN A 170 -7.44 -24.83 -0.93
C GLN A 170 -6.23 -24.33 -0.13
N ALA A 171 -6.22 -23.06 0.25
CA ALA A 171 -5.16 -22.51 1.08
C ALA A 171 -5.20 -23.10 2.51
N SER A 172 -6.38 -23.27 3.08
CA SER A 172 -6.54 -23.92 4.40
C SER A 172 -6.10 -25.39 4.39
N GLU A 173 -6.34 -26.10 3.30
CA GLU A 173 -5.88 -27.49 3.11
C GLU A 173 -4.36 -27.56 2.90
N ALA A 174 -3.79 -26.63 2.12
CA ALA A 174 -2.36 -26.64 1.80
C ALA A 174 -1.48 -26.17 2.97
N PHE A 175 -2.00 -25.31 3.85
CA PHE A 175 -1.26 -24.76 4.99
C PHE A 175 -1.94 -25.09 6.33
N PRO A 176 -1.99 -26.35 6.73
CA PRO A 176 -2.66 -26.76 7.97
C PRO A 176 -1.97 -26.12 9.18
N GLY A 177 -2.76 -25.61 10.11
CA GLY A 177 -2.28 -24.93 11.32
C GLY A 177 -2.00 -23.44 11.13
N LYS A 178 -2.18 -22.88 9.92
CA LYS A 178 -2.15 -21.44 9.69
C LYS A 178 -3.58 -20.89 9.58
N THR A 179 -3.78 -19.68 10.11
CA THR A 179 -5.00 -18.94 9.81
C THR A 179 -4.86 -18.40 8.41
N VAL A 180 -5.73 -18.87 7.51
CA VAL A 180 -5.77 -18.43 6.11
C VAL A 180 -7.16 -17.86 5.87
N ASP A 181 -7.22 -16.57 5.65
CA ASP A 181 -8.45 -15.85 5.30
C ASP A 181 -8.12 -14.79 4.25
N PHE A 182 -8.51 -15.08 3.02
CA PHE A 182 -8.43 -14.13 1.91
C PHE A 182 -9.77 -13.43 1.76
N TYR A 183 -9.74 -12.13 1.70
CA TYR A 183 -10.92 -11.26 1.54
C TYR A 183 -10.70 -10.24 0.40
N PRO A 184 -11.78 -9.67 -0.15
CA PRO A 184 -11.66 -8.67 -1.20
C PRO A 184 -10.89 -7.43 -0.73
N LEU A 185 -9.93 -6.95 -1.51
CA LEU A 185 -9.20 -5.70 -1.21
C LEU A 185 -10.15 -4.51 -1.06
N GLU A 186 -11.22 -4.48 -1.84
CA GLU A 186 -12.24 -3.44 -1.77
C GLU A 186 -12.91 -3.36 -0.38
N GLN A 187 -13.09 -4.50 0.29
CA GLN A 187 -13.64 -4.55 1.65
C GLN A 187 -12.71 -3.86 2.63
N GLU A 188 -11.43 -4.17 2.60
CA GLU A 188 -10.41 -3.55 3.46
C GLU A 188 -10.34 -2.03 3.24
N MET A 189 -10.39 -1.61 1.98
CA MET A 189 -10.46 -0.19 1.65
C MET A 189 -11.74 0.47 2.19
N GLN A 190 -12.90 -0.18 2.09
CA GLN A 190 -14.15 0.35 2.64
C GLN A 190 -14.13 0.46 4.15
N GLU A 191 -13.55 -0.49 4.85
CA GLU A 191 -13.39 -0.45 6.31
C GLU A 191 -12.49 0.71 6.74
N ALA A 192 -11.36 0.91 6.06
CA ALA A 192 -10.48 2.07 6.31
C ALA A 192 -11.21 3.42 6.09
N TYR A 193 -12.12 3.50 5.12
CA TYR A 193 -12.94 4.70 4.90
C TYR A 193 -14.12 4.82 5.86
N SER A 194 -14.56 3.76 6.50
CA SER A 194 -15.71 3.78 7.42
C SER A 194 -15.49 4.72 8.60
N ILE A 195 -14.29 4.73 9.16
CA ILE A 195 -13.91 5.60 10.27
C ILE A 195 -14.07 7.08 9.89
N VAL A 196 -13.63 7.46 8.69
CA VAL A 196 -13.76 8.84 8.18
C VAL A 196 -15.22 9.23 8.03
N ARG A 197 -16.07 8.32 7.56
CA ARG A 197 -17.52 8.54 7.45
C ARG A 197 -18.17 8.76 8.82
N VAL A 198 -17.85 7.92 9.79
CA VAL A 198 -18.40 8.05 11.17
C VAL A 198 -18.02 9.40 11.77
N PHE A 199 -16.76 9.84 11.65
CA PHE A 199 -16.35 11.18 12.13
C PHE A 199 -17.09 12.31 11.41
N ARG A 200 -17.24 12.24 10.10
CA ARG A 200 -18.00 13.22 9.33
C ARG A 200 -19.45 13.30 9.82
N ASP A 201 -20.11 12.16 9.94
CA ASP A 201 -21.54 12.11 10.31
C ASP A 201 -21.76 12.59 11.75
N ALA A 202 -20.86 12.25 12.66
CA ALA A 202 -20.85 12.79 14.03
C ALA A 202 -20.65 14.31 14.06
N THR A 203 -19.78 14.85 13.22
CA THR A 203 -19.54 16.30 13.12
C THR A 203 -20.76 17.04 12.57
N ILE A 204 -21.41 16.48 11.54
CA ILE A 204 -22.64 17.03 10.98
C ILE A 204 -23.75 17.05 12.04
N LEU A 205 -23.92 15.93 12.77
CA LEU A 205 -24.92 15.84 13.83
C LEU A 205 -24.66 16.88 14.93
N ALA A 206 -23.42 17.04 15.38
CA ALA A 206 -23.04 18.05 16.37
C ALA A 206 -23.33 19.47 15.87
N ALA A 207 -23.03 19.78 14.61
CA ALA A 207 -23.33 21.08 14.01
C ALA A 207 -24.83 21.37 13.96
N VAL A 208 -25.65 20.38 13.61
CA VAL A 208 -27.12 20.50 13.60
C VAL A 208 -27.66 20.75 15.02
N VAL A 209 -27.16 20.02 16.02
CA VAL A 209 -27.56 20.20 17.41
C VAL A 209 -27.17 21.60 17.90
N MET A 210 -25.94 22.08 17.60
CA MET A 210 -25.52 23.44 17.96
C MET A 210 -26.40 24.51 17.32
N LEU A 211 -26.74 24.33 16.02
CA LEU A 211 -27.63 25.26 15.35
C LEU A 211 -29.01 25.32 16.01
N PHE A 212 -29.55 24.16 16.39
CA PHE A 212 -30.83 24.08 17.08
C PHE A 212 -30.80 24.77 18.42
N VAL A 213 -29.75 24.58 19.22
CA VAL A 213 -29.56 25.26 20.52
C VAL A 213 -29.45 26.77 20.33
N MET A 214 -28.68 27.23 19.31
CA MET A 214 -28.60 28.65 18.99
C MET A 214 -29.96 29.26 18.63
N LEU A 215 -30.74 28.56 17.80
CA LEU A 215 -32.10 29.03 17.45
C LEU A 215 -33.04 29.10 18.65
N MET A 216 -32.99 28.11 19.54
CA MET A 216 -33.75 28.09 20.78
C MET A 216 -33.36 29.24 21.71
N GLY A 217 -32.06 29.56 21.81
CA GLY A 217 -31.56 30.70 22.59
C GLY A 217 -31.89 32.07 21.99
N LEU A 218 -32.28 32.14 20.70
CA LEU A 218 -32.68 33.39 20.06
C LEU A 218 -34.19 33.69 20.23
N ILE A 219 -34.98 32.65 20.52
CA ILE A 219 -36.45 32.74 20.66
C ILE A 219 -36.88 32.91 22.13
N GLY A 220 -36.04 32.52 23.08
CA GLY A 220 -36.24 32.65 24.52
C GLY A 220 -35.61 33.91 25.08
#